data_b134088a926a17ac31aa2ed463550157
#
_entry.id   b134088a926a17ac31aa2ed463550157
#
_cell.length_a   1.000
_cell.length_b   1.000
_cell.length_c   1.000
_cell.angle_alpha   90.00
_cell.angle_beta   90.00
_cell.angle_gamma   90.00
#
_symmetry.space_group_name_H-M   'P 1'
#
loop_
_entity.id
_entity.type
_entity.pdbx_description
1 polymer ?
#
loop_
_entity_poly.entity_id
_entity_poly.type
_entity_poly.pdbx_seq_one_letter_code
_entity_poly.pdbx_strand_id
1 'polypeptide(L)'
;MAEMLRIEDVYKTFNAGTINEKKALCGVNLTLEEGEFVTVIGGNGAGKSTTLNAVAGVWPVDSGRIYIGGDDVTRLSEYKRAKYLGRVFQDPMTGTATTMSIEENMAIAARRGKTRRLTWGITKAERDTYREMLKTLNLGLEDRLTSKVGLLSGGQRQAITLLMASIQKPKLLLLDEHTAALDPKTAAKVLEISDKIIAENHLTAMMVT
;
A
#
# COMPACT_ATOMS: atom_id res chain seq x y z
N MET A 1 2.11 -23.62 1.33
CA MET A 1 2.06 -22.37 0.56
C MET A 1 3.33 -21.56 0.87
N ALA A 2 3.74 -20.61 0.06
CA ALA A 2 4.96 -19.82 0.33
C ALA A 2 4.66 -18.72 1.35
N GLU A 3 5.57 -18.52 2.32
CA GLU A 3 5.45 -17.41 3.28
C GLU A 3 5.69 -16.07 2.55
N MET A 4 4.71 -15.17 2.55
CA MET A 4 4.81 -13.85 1.95
C MET A 4 5.22 -12.77 2.94
N LEU A 5 4.78 -12.86 4.18
CA LEU A 5 5.26 -12.02 5.29
C LEU A 5 5.59 -12.91 6.47
N ARG A 6 6.76 -12.67 7.10
CA ARG A 6 7.10 -13.24 8.39
C ARG A 6 7.75 -12.17 9.26
N ILE A 7 7.18 -11.97 10.42
CA ILE A 7 7.64 -11.07 11.48
C ILE A 7 8.04 -11.95 12.65
N GLU A 8 9.29 -11.86 13.11
CA GLU A 8 9.84 -12.66 14.18
C GLU A 8 10.34 -11.76 15.31
N ASP A 9 9.70 -11.89 16.46
CA ASP A 9 10.09 -11.29 17.75
C ASP A 9 10.47 -9.81 17.64
N VAL A 10 9.62 -9.03 16.96
CA VAL A 10 9.89 -7.64 16.63
C VAL A 10 9.54 -6.71 17.79
N TYR A 11 10.52 -5.88 18.15
CA TYR A 11 10.40 -4.83 19.17
C TYR A 11 10.60 -3.45 18.54
N LYS A 12 9.85 -2.47 19.08
CA LYS A 12 10.01 -1.05 18.74
C LYS A 12 9.66 -0.16 19.91
N THR A 13 10.61 0.66 20.33
CA THR A 13 10.44 1.67 21.37
C THR A 13 10.70 3.04 20.76
N PHE A 14 9.79 3.98 20.97
CA PHE A 14 9.98 5.38 20.63
C PHE A 14 10.48 6.16 21.84
N ASN A 15 11.35 7.14 21.61
CA ASN A 15 11.89 8.05 22.62
C ASN A 15 12.53 7.31 23.83
N ALA A 16 13.24 6.21 23.56
CA ALA A 16 13.88 5.40 24.60
C ALA A 16 14.74 6.26 25.54
N GLY A 17 14.63 6.00 26.86
CA GLY A 17 15.38 6.72 27.88
C GLY A 17 14.86 8.13 28.20
N THR A 18 13.70 8.53 27.68
CA THR A 18 13.07 9.81 27.99
C THR A 18 11.75 9.61 28.73
N ILE A 19 11.19 10.72 29.29
CA ILE A 19 9.86 10.70 29.94
C ILE A 19 8.72 10.34 28.98
N ASN A 20 8.95 10.44 27.68
CA ASN A 20 7.99 10.11 26.60
C ASN A 20 8.29 8.74 25.97
N GLU A 21 9.02 7.89 26.68
CA GLU A 21 9.27 6.52 26.20
C GLU A 21 7.98 5.76 25.96
N LYS A 22 7.85 5.17 24.76
CA LYS A 22 6.70 4.35 24.41
C LYS A 22 7.17 3.06 23.74
N LYS A 23 6.95 1.93 24.43
CA LYS A 23 7.12 0.59 23.86
C LYS A 23 5.93 0.32 22.94
N ALA A 24 6.11 0.40 21.65
CA ALA A 24 5.04 0.29 20.67
C ALA A 24 4.88 -1.12 20.11
N LEU A 25 5.97 -1.89 20.00
CA LEU A 25 5.97 -3.30 19.65
C LEU A 25 6.78 -4.06 20.69
N CYS A 26 6.23 -5.17 21.18
CA CYS A 26 6.79 -5.96 22.29
C CYS A 26 6.79 -7.45 21.92
N GLY A 27 7.70 -7.89 21.05
CA GLY A 27 7.81 -9.29 20.62
C GLY A 27 6.70 -9.71 19.66
N VAL A 28 6.45 -8.87 18.63
CA VAL A 28 5.41 -9.18 17.64
C VAL A 28 5.87 -10.31 16.73
N ASN A 29 5.01 -11.33 16.61
CA ASN A 29 5.16 -12.46 15.70
C ASN A 29 3.93 -12.53 14.80
N LEU A 30 4.12 -12.63 13.48
CA LEU A 30 3.04 -12.76 12.50
C LEU A 30 3.58 -13.42 11.24
N THR A 31 2.82 -14.37 10.71
CA THR A 31 3.12 -14.99 9.41
C THR A 31 1.89 -14.89 8.51
N LEU A 32 2.08 -14.51 7.26
CA LEU A 32 1.07 -14.55 6.20
C LEU A 32 1.58 -15.44 5.07
N GLU A 33 0.73 -16.33 4.62
CA GLU A 33 0.98 -17.16 3.43
C GLU A 33 0.55 -16.45 2.14
N GLU A 34 0.96 -16.98 1.01
CA GLU A 34 0.61 -16.44 -0.31
C GLU A 34 -0.90 -16.46 -0.52
N GLY A 35 -1.46 -15.31 -0.93
CA GLY A 35 -2.89 -15.13 -1.17
C GLY A 35 -3.73 -14.89 0.09
N GLU A 36 -3.15 -14.88 1.29
CA GLU A 36 -3.88 -14.54 2.50
C GLU A 36 -4.23 -13.05 2.59
N PHE A 37 -5.43 -12.78 3.11
CA PHE A 37 -5.88 -11.45 3.50
C PHE A 37 -6.10 -11.40 5.01
N VAL A 38 -5.24 -10.67 5.72
CA VAL A 38 -5.29 -10.55 7.18
C VAL A 38 -5.67 -9.13 7.60
N THR A 39 -6.62 -9.03 8.53
CA THR A 39 -7.02 -7.76 9.15
C THR A 39 -6.48 -7.68 10.58
N VAL A 40 -5.71 -6.64 10.85
CA VAL A 40 -5.19 -6.31 12.18
C VAL A 40 -6.13 -5.33 12.86
N ILE A 41 -6.79 -5.78 13.91
CA ILE A 41 -7.81 -5.02 14.65
C ILE A 41 -7.27 -4.68 16.05
N GLY A 42 -7.59 -3.50 16.56
CA GLY A 42 -7.22 -3.09 17.91
C GLY A 42 -7.49 -1.62 18.17
N GLY A 43 -7.48 -1.23 19.45
CA GLY A 43 -7.69 0.16 19.86
C GLY A 43 -6.58 1.12 19.41
N ASN A 44 -6.84 2.43 19.58
CA ASN A 44 -5.84 3.46 19.30
C ASN A 44 -4.61 3.26 20.22
N GLY A 45 -3.42 3.32 19.60
CA GLY A 45 -2.17 3.11 20.33
C GLY A 45 -1.75 1.65 20.52
N ALA A 46 -2.52 0.66 20.03
CA ALA A 46 -2.21 -0.77 20.14
C ALA A 46 -1.01 -1.23 19.27
N GLY A 47 -0.35 -0.33 18.55
CA GLY A 47 0.81 -0.67 17.71
C GLY A 47 0.48 -1.06 16.29
N LYS A 48 -0.79 -1.04 15.85
CA LYS A 48 -1.22 -1.44 14.50
C LYS A 48 -0.44 -0.74 13.39
N SER A 49 -0.54 0.60 13.33
CA SER A 49 0.18 1.40 12.33
C SER A 49 1.69 1.34 12.53
N THR A 50 2.18 1.09 13.77
CA THR A 50 3.60 0.87 14.03
C THR A 50 4.07 -0.41 13.36
N THR A 51 3.31 -1.50 13.48
CA THR A 51 3.61 -2.78 12.81
C THR A 51 3.63 -2.61 11.29
N LEU A 52 2.61 -1.96 10.72
CA LEU A 52 2.53 -1.70 9.28
C LEU A 52 3.72 -0.86 8.79
N ASN A 53 4.07 0.21 9.53
CA ASN A 53 5.21 1.06 9.22
C ASN A 53 6.57 0.36 9.41
N ALA A 54 6.69 -0.57 10.37
CA ALA A 54 7.87 -1.41 10.53
C ALA A 54 8.03 -2.37 9.32
N VAL A 55 6.95 -3.00 8.86
CA VAL A 55 6.94 -3.83 7.65
C VAL A 55 7.27 -3.00 6.41
N ALA A 56 6.72 -1.79 6.29
CA ALA A 56 7.01 -0.89 5.17
C ALA A 56 8.46 -0.36 5.18
N GLY A 57 9.16 -0.41 6.34
CA GLY A 57 10.52 0.11 6.48
C GLY A 57 10.61 1.62 6.73
N VAL A 58 9.48 2.24 7.09
CA VAL A 58 9.43 3.65 7.52
C VAL A 58 10.16 3.82 8.86
N TRP A 59 9.91 2.89 9.79
CA TRP A 59 10.58 2.88 11.07
C TRP A 59 11.45 1.63 11.21
N PRO A 60 12.75 1.80 11.50
CA PRO A 60 13.62 0.67 11.81
C PRO A 60 13.16 0.03 13.13
N VAL A 61 13.18 -1.29 13.18
CA VAL A 61 12.91 -2.06 14.40
C VAL A 61 14.15 -2.08 15.29
N ASP A 62 13.94 -2.19 16.60
CA ASP A 62 15.02 -2.21 17.59
C ASP A 62 15.65 -3.60 17.68
N SER A 63 14.82 -4.66 17.59
CA SER A 63 15.24 -6.06 17.49
C SER A 63 14.19 -6.88 16.75
N GLY A 64 14.51 -8.16 16.47
CA GLY A 64 13.70 -9.06 15.68
C GLY A 64 14.01 -9.02 14.19
N ARG A 65 13.20 -9.71 13.39
CA ARG A 65 13.40 -9.80 11.94
C ARG A 65 12.09 -9.70 11.17
N ILE A 66 12.18 -9.19 9.93
CA ILE A 66 11.06 -9.08 9.00
C ILE A 66 11.50 -9.63 7.66
N TYR A 67 10.72 -10.59 7.13
CA TYR A 67 10.94 -11.21 5.83
C TYR A 67 9.74 -10.96 4.92
N ILE A 68 9.99 -10.67 3.64
CA ILE A 68 8.93 -10.49 2.62
C ILE A 68 9.27 -11.36 1.42
N GLY A 69 8.41 -12.36 1.15
CA GLY A 69 8.62 -13.34 0.07
C GLY A 69 9.94 -14.09 0.19
N GLY A 70 10.35 -14.44 1.44
CA GLY A 70 11.56 -15.16 1.76
C GLY A 70 12.82 -14.29 1.91
N ASP A 71 12.79 -13.03 1.49
CA ASP A 71 13.92 -12.12 1.60
C ASP A 71 13.94 -11.41 2.96
N ASP A 72 15.07 -11.38 3.67
CA ASP A 72 15.25 -10.57 4.89
C ASP A 72 15.30 -9.09 4.51
N VAL A 73 14.26 -8.37 4.91
CA VAL A 73 14.11 -6.93 4.65
C VAL A 73 14.37 -6.06 5.89
N THR A 74 14.71 -6.66 7.02
CA THR A 74 14.79 -6.01 8.34
C THR A 74 15.58 -4.69 8.31
N ARG A 75 16.71 -4.67 7.62
CA ARG A 75 17.58 -3.48 7.52
C ARG A 75 17.44 -2.69 6.23
N LEU A 76 16.49 -3.09 5.37
CA LEU A 76 16.25 -2.37 4.12
C LEU A 76 15.46 -1.09 4.41
N SER A 77 15.88 0.01 3.81
CA SER A 77 15.13 1.27 3.81
C SER A 77 13.81 1.15 3.03
N GLU A 78 12.85 2.01 3.32
CA GLU A 78 11.53 2.05 2.69
C GLU A 78 11.60 1.97 1.16
N TYR A 79 12.45 2.80 0.52
CA TYR A 79 12.57 2.80 -0.95
C TYR A 79 13.10 1.48 -1.52
N LYS A 80 13.93 0.73 -0.76
CA LYS A 80 14.41 -0.61 -1.17
C LYS A 80 13.33 -1.68 -1.00
N ARG A 81 12.43 -1.51 -0.02
CA ARG A 81 11.27 -2.40 0.17
C ARG A 81 10.15 -2.13 -0.82
N ALA A 82 10.11 -0.95 -1.45
CA ALA A 82 9.08 -0.56 -2.41
C ALA A 82 8.93 -1.53 -3.60
N LYS A 83 9.95 -2.33 -3.93
CA LYS A 83 9.85 -3.37 -4.97
C LYS A 83 9.01 -4.58 -4.54
N TYR A 84 8.87 -4.81 -3.23
CA TYR A 84 8.10 -5.91 -2.67
C TYR A 84 6.66 -5.51 -2.31
N LEU A 85 6.45 -4.22 -2.01
CA LEU A 85 5.26 -3.72 -1.35
C LEU A 85 4.40 -2.85 -2.28
N GLY A 86 3.07 -3.02 -2.16
CA GLY A 86 2.10 -1.99 -2.47
C GLY A 86 1.62 -1.38 -1.17
N ARG A 87 1.39 -0.06 -1.11
CA ARG A 87 0.86 0.61 0.07
C ARG A 87 -0.26 1.57 -0.28
N VAL A 88 -1.35 1.48 0.48
CA VAL A 88 -2.46 2.42 0.45
C VAL A 88 -2.53 3.10 1.80
N PHE A 89 -2.55 4.42 1.80
CA PHE A 89 -2.53 5.25 3.00
C PHE A 89 -3.95 5.60 3.46
N GLN A 90 -4.09 5.97 4.71
CA GLN A 90 -5.33 6.47 5.29
C GLN A 90 -5.82 7.74 4.57
N ASP A 91 -4.91 8.69 4.33
CA ASP A 91 -5.21 9.89 3.53
C ASP A 91 -4.93 9.62 2.05
N PRO A 92 -5.99 9.66 1.20
CA PRO A 92 -5.85 9.47 -0.24
C PRO A 92 -4.91 10.47 -0.94
N MET A 93 -4.67 11.62 -0.30
CA MET A 93 -3.76 12.65 -0.82
C MET A 93 -2.31 12.21 -0.77
N THR A 94 -1.94 11.41 0.22
CA THR A 94 -0.55 10.97 0.44
C THR A 94 -0.08 9.99 -0.63
N GLY A 95 -0.98 9.20 -1.19
CA GLY A 95 -0.66 8.18 -2.21
C GLY A 95 -0.57 8.70 -3.64
N THR A 96 -0.85 10.00 -3.89
CA THR A 96 -0.97 10.56 -5.25
C THR A 96 -0.29 11.91 -5.42
N ALA A 97 0.22 12.18 -6.62
CA ALA A 97 0.66 13.50 -7.04
C ALA A 97 -0.56 14.30 -7.57
N THR A 98 -1.18 15.10 -6.71
CA THR A 98 -2.47 15.78 -6.98
C THR A 98 -2.45 16.74 -8.15
N THR A 99 -1.30 17.34 -8.46
CA THR A 99 -1.09 18.25 -9.60
C THR A 99 -0.88 17.56 -10.93
N MET A 100 -0.61 16.25 -10.91
CA MET A 100 -0.40 15.42 -12.09
C MET A 100 -1.71 14.75 -12.52
N SER A 101 -1.76 14.34 -13.79
CA SER A 101 -2.91 13.60 -14.35
C SER A 101 -3.00 12.16 -13.82
N ILE A 102 -4.14 11.52 -14.06
CA ILE A 102 -4.34 10.10 -13.70
C ILE A 102 -3.30 9.23 -14.41
N GLU A 103 -3.12 9.39 -15.72
CA GLU A 103 -2.16 8.60 -16.47
C GLU A 103 -0.71 8.79 -16.02
N GLU A 104 -0.33 10.01 -15.59
CA GLU A 104 1.00 10.28 -15.05
C GLU A 104 1.22 9.60 -13.69
N ASN A 105 0.23 9.65 -12.80
CA ASN A 105 0.27 8.93 -11.53
C ASN A 105 0.39 7.41 -11.75
N MET A 106 -0.42 6.84 -12.65
CA MET A 106 -0.34 5.42 -12.98
C MET A 106 1.02 5.04 -13.61
N ALA A 107 1.56 5.91 -14.46
CA ALA A 107 2.88 5.70 -15.07
C ALA A 107 4.02 5.68 -14.03
N ILE A 108 3.96 6.53 -13.02
CA ILE A 108 4.91 6.53 -11.91
C ILE A 108 4.80 5.20 -11.14
N ALA A 109 3.57 4.78 -10.80
CA ALA A 109 3.32 3.53 -10.10
C ALA A 109 3.80 2.30 -10.91
N ALA A 110 3.54 2.28 -12.22
CA ALA A 110 3.95 1.21 -13.12
C ALA A 110 5.48 1.11 -13.29
N ARG A 111 6.23 2.15 -12.92
CA ARG A 111 7.70 2.17 -12.97
C ARG A 111 8.37 1.94 -11.61
N ARG A 112 7.60 1.69 -10.57
CA ARG A 112 8.13 1.41 -9.22
C ARG A 112 9.07 0.19 -9.28
N GLY A 113 10.25 0.33 -8.69
CA GLY A 113 11.26 -0.75 -8.63
C GLY A 113 11.99 -1.02 -9.96
N LYS A 114 11.66 -0.32 -11.05
CA LYS A 114 12.33 -0.48 -12.35
C LYS A 114 13.47 0.52 -12.54
N THR A 115 14.48 0.12 -13.32
CA THR A 115 15.57 1.02 -13.71
C THR A 115 15.03 2.13 -14.61
N ARG A 116 15.33 3.37 -14.25
CA ARG A 116 14.93 4.55 -15.03
C ARG A 116 15.85 4.70 -16.25
N ARG A 117 15.24 4.88 -17.41
CA ARG A 117 15.94 5.16 -18.68
C ARG A 117 15.33 6.41 -19.31
N LEU A 118 16.07 7.07 -20.22
CA LEU A 118 15.54 8.14 -21.05
C LEU A 118 14.61 7.53 -22.11
N THR A 119 13.30 7.56 -21.84
CA THR A 119 12.23 7.07 -22.73
C THR A 119 11.08 8.07 -22.71
N TRP A 120 10.18 7.97 -23.70
CA TRP A 120 8.93 8.74 -23.68
C TRP A 120 8.16 8.50 -22.37
N GLY A 121 7.57 9.57 -21.84
CA GLY A 121 6.89 9.54 -20.55
C GLY A 121 5.77 8.52 -20.48
N ILE A 122 4.86 8.54 -21.46
CA ILE A 122 3.72 7.60 -21.56
C ILE A 122 3.51 7.27 -23.02
N THR A 123 3.53 5.99 -23.37
CA THR A 123 3.25 5.50 -24.71
C THR A 123 1.74 5.32 -24.91
N LYS A 124 1.31 5.20 -26.20
CA LYS A 124 -0.10 4.89 -26.51
C LYS A 124 -0.53 3.56 -25.90
N ALA A 125 0.32 2.55 -26.00
CA ALA A 125 0.03 1.22 -25.43
C ALA A 125 -0.14 1.26 -23.90
N GLU A 126 0.71 2.01 -23.17
CA GLU A 126 0.55 2.21 -21.73
C GLU A 126 -0.76 2.93 -21.42
N ARG A 127 -1.13 3.96 -22.17
CA ARG A 127 -2.40 4.69 -21.99
C ARG A 127 -3.61 3.78 -22.20
N ASP A 128 -3.59 2.93 -23.21
CA ASP A 128 -4.66 1.96 -23.46
C ASP A 128 -4.74 0.94 -22.32
N THR A 129 -3.60 0.44 -21.81
CA THR A 129 -3.55 -0.44 -20.64
C THR A 129 -4.15 0.25 -19.39
N TYR A 130 -3.77 1.50 -19.12
CA TYR A 130 -4.31 2.24 -17.97
C TYR A 130 -5.81 2.47 -18.08
N ARG A 131 -6.31 2.71 -19.28
CA ARG A 131 -7.76 2.85 -19.54
C ARG A 131 -8.50 1.57 -19.19
N GLU A 132 -8.01 0.41 -19.63
CA GLU A 132 -8.63 -0.88 -19.30
C GLU A 132 -8.60 -1.16 -17.80
N MET A 133 -7.48 -0.86 -17.13
CA MET A 133 -7.40 -0.99 -15.67
C MET A 133 -8.41 -0.08 -14.94
N LEU A 134 -8.57 1.17 -15.39
CA LEU A 134 -9.53 2.11 -14.77
C LEU A 134 -10.98 1.69 -14.98
N LYS A 135 -11.33 1.04 -16.09
CA LYS A 135 -12.67 0.48 -16.32
C LYS A 135 -13.08 -0.53 -15.25
N THR A 136 -12.12 -1.31 -14.71
CA THR A 136 -12.43 -2.31 -13.68
C THR A 136 -12.98 -1.69 -12.39
N LEU A 137 -12.70 -0.39 -12.15
CA LEU A 137 -13.18 0.34 -10.98
C LEU A 137 -14.65 0.75 -11.08
N ASN A 138 -15.23 0.80 -12.28
CA ASN A 138 -16.61 1.26 -12.55
C ASN A 138 -16.90 2.67 -11.96
N LEU A 139 -15.96 3.61 -12.15
CA LEU A 139 -16.04 4.99 -11.63
C LEU A 139 -16.01 6.06 -12.73
N GLY A 140 -16.03 5.69 -14.01
CA GLY A 140 -15.96 6.59 -15.16
C GLY A 140 -14.62 7.31 -15.28
N LEU A 141 -13.55 6.71 -14.75
CA LEU A 141 -12.21 7.31 -14.75
C LEU A 141 -11.42 6.99 -16.02
N GLU A 142 -11.82 5.98 -16.77
CA GLU A 142 -11.24 5.55 -18.05
C GLU A 142 -11.29 6.65 -19.12
N ASP A 143 -12.29 7.54 -19.05
CA ASP A 143 -12.45 8.66 -19.96
C ASP A 143 -11.76 9.94 -19.47
N ARG A 144 -11.16 9.90 -18.27
CA ARG A 144 -10.57 11.06 -17.59
C ARG A 144 -9.07 10.94 -17.36
N LEU A 145 -8.36 10.15 -18.15
CA LEU A 145 -6.92 9.87 -18.01
C LEU A 145 -6.06 11.14 -17.88
N THR A 146 -6.39 12.19 -18.61
CA THR A 146 -5.66 13.48 -18.60
C THR A 146 -6.13 14.46 -17.51
N SER A 147 -7.19 14.11 -16.75
CA SER A 147 -7.66 14.93 -15.64
C SER A 147 -6.68 14.86 -14.46
N LYS A 148 -6.46 15.99 -13.79
CA LYS A 148 -5.63 16.04 -12.58
C LYS A 148 -6.28 15.24 -11.45
N VAL A 149 -5.48 14.44 -10.74
CA VAL A 149 -5.96 13.62 -9.61
C VAL A 149 -6.54 14.47 -8.48
N GLY A 150 -6.04 15.71 -8.30
CA GLY A 150 -6.58 16.65 -7.33
C GLY A 150 -8.06 17.03 -7.53
N LEU A 151 -8.62 16.84 -8.74
CA LEU A 151 -10.03 17.13 -9.06
C LEU A 151 -10.97 15.95 -8.78
N LEU A 152 -10.45 14.82 -8.32
CA LEU A 152 -11.22 13.62 -8.02
C LEU A 152 -11.83 13.69 -6.61
N SER A 153 -12.98 13.01 -6.42
CA SER A 153 -13.51 12.78 -5.08
C SER A 153 -12.58 11.91 -4.23
N GLY A 154 -12.74 11.93 -2.90
CA GLY A 154 -11.94 11.11 -1.98
C GLY A 154 -11.99 9.63 -2.35
N GLY A 155 -13.18 9.09 -2.60
CA GLY A 155 -13.34 7.68 -3.00
C GLY A 155 -12.74 7.35 -4.35
N GLN A 156 -12.89 8.21 -5.37
CA GLN A 156 -12.25 8.02 -6.66
C GLN A 156 -10.72 8.01 -6.54
N ARG A 157 -10.16 8.92 -5.72
CA ARG A 157 -8.72 8.99 -5.47
C ARG A 157 -8.23 7.76 -4.73
N GLN A 158 -8.99 7.29 -3.72
CA GLN A 158 -8.64 6.08 -2.98
C GLN A 158 -8.64 4.84 -3.88
N ALA A 159 -9.64 4.71 -4.77
CA ALA A 159 -9.70 3.62 -5.74
C ALA A 159 -8.51 3.63 -6.71
N ILE A 160 -8.09 4.82 -7.20
CA ILE A 160 -6.88 4.96 -8.02
C ILE A 160 -5.63 4.58 -7.22
N THR A 161 -5.51 5.04 -5.97
CA THR A 161 -4.35 4.72 -5.12
C THR A 161 -4.22 3.21 -4.92
N LEU A 162 -5.33 2.52 -4.69
CA LEU A 162 -5.37 1.06 -4.59
C LEU A 162 -4.94 0.38 -5.90
N LEU A 163 -5.46 0.83 -7.04
CA LEU A 163 -5.07 0.33 -8.35
C LEU A 163 -3.57 0.54 -8.61
N MET A 164 -3.04 1.73 -8.29
CA MET A 164 -1.62 2.04 -8.39
C MET A 164 -0.75 1.16 -7.48
N ALA A 165 -1.22 0.87 -6.27
CA ALA A 165 -0.51 0.00 -5.33
C ALA A 165 -0.41 -1.45 -5.86
N SER A 166 -1.42 -1.93 -6.58
CA SER A 166 -1.53 -3.28 -7.12
C SER A 166 -0.91 -3.47 -8.51
N ILE A 167 -0.68 -2.39 -9.28
CA ILE A 167 -0.28 -2.44 -10.71
C ILE A 167 0.97 -3.28 -10.99
N GLN A 168 1.92 -3.35 -10.05
CA GLN A 168 3.16 -4.13 -10.16
C GLN A 168 3.06 -5.53 -9.52
N LYS A 169 1.84 -5.97 -9.14
CA LYS A 169 1.59 -7.22 -8.42
C LYS A 169 2.59 -7.41 -7.27
N PRO A 170 2.53 -6.55 -6.24
CA PRO A 170 3.47 -6.62 -5.13
C PRO A 170 3.34 -7.96 -4.40
N LYS A 171 4.42 -8.40 -3.75
CA LYS A 171 4.40 -9.60 -2.88
C LYS A 171 3.48 -9.40 -1.68
N LEU A 172 3.34 -8.15 -1.19
CA LEU A 172 2.49 -7.81 -0.06
C LEU A 172 1.84 -6.44 -0.28
N LEU A 173 0.52 -6.37 -0.11
CA LEU A 173 -0.26 -5.14 -0.12
C LEU A 173 -0.57 -4.70 1.31
N LEU A 174 -0.20 -3.48 1.67
CA LEU A 174 -0.45 -2.87 2.97
C LEU A 174 -1.57 -1.84 2.86
N LEU A 175 -2.63 -2.00 3.63
CA LEU A 175 -3.82 -1.14 3.66
C LEU A 175 -3.93 -0.49 5.05
N ASP A 176 -3.65 0.81 5.14
CA ASP A 176 -3.61 1.56 6.41
C ASP A 176 -4.90 2.37 6.58
N GLU A 177 -5.89 1.83 7.31
CA GLU A 177 -7.19 2.49 7.57
C GLU A 177 -7.79 3.21 6.34
N HIS A 178 -7.61 2.62 5.16
CA HIS A 178 -7.77 3.28 3.86
C HIS A 178 -9.21 3.71 3.51
N THR A 179 -10.16 3.45 4.39
CA THR A 179 -11.56 3.90 4.26
C THR A 179 -12.01 4.85 5.37
N ALA A 180 -11.18 5.06 6.40
CA ALA A 180 -11.56 5.83 7.59
C ALA A 180 -11.88 7.32 7.31
N ALA A 181 -11.29 7.90 6.27
CA ALA A 181 -11.51 9.29 5.88
C ALA A 181 -12.70 9.49 4.91
N LEU A 182 -13.46 8.41 4.60
CA LEU A 182 -14.54 8.43 3.61
C LEU A 182 -15.91 8.34 4.31
N ASP A 183 -16.93 8.87 3.65
CA ASP A 183 -18.32 8.64 4.08
C ASP A 183 -18.68 7.14 3.96
N PRO A 184 -19.67 6.64 4.74
CA PRO A 184 -19.95 5.20 4.82
C PRO A 184 -20.29 4.54 3.48
N LYS A 185 -21.02 5.25 2.58
CA LYS A 185 -21.39 4.71 1.27
C LYS A 185 -20.17 4.59 0.36
N THR A 186 -19.32 5.60 0.35
CA THR A 186 -18.06 5.59 -0.43
C THR A 186 -17.08 4.59 0.14
N ALA A 187 -16.97 4.47 1.47
CA ALA A 187 -16.13 3.49 2.14
C ALA A 187 -16.51 2.05 1.74
N ALA A 188 -17.82 1.71 1.76
CA ALA A 188 -18.30 0.40 1.32
C ALA A 188 -17.91 0.10 -0.13
N LYS A 189 -18.03 1.09 -1.03
CA LYS A 189 -17.62 0.92 -2.44
C LYS A 189 -16.12 0.72 -2.60
N VAL A 190 -15.29 1.44 -1.84
CA VAL A 190 -13.84 1.27 -1.87
C VAL A 190 -13.44 -0.10 -1.32
N LEU A 191 -14.09 -0.60 -0.27
CA LEU A 191 -13.86 -1.96 0.24
C LEU A 191 -14.20 -3.02 -0.81
N GLU A 192 -15.36 -2.91 -1.48
CA GLU A 192 -15.75 -3.81 -2.59
C GLU A 192 -14.66 -3.84 -3.70
N ILE A 193 -14.15 -2.66 -4.07
CA ILE A 193 -13.06 -2.54 -5.07
C ILE A 193 -11.77 -3.18 -4.54
N SER A 194 -11.47 -3.00 -3.25
CA SER A 194 -10.28 -3.59 -2.61
C SER A 194 -10.33 -5.12 -2.66
N ASP A 195 -11.44 -5.70 -2.24
CA ASP A 195 -11.66 -7.15 -2.25
C ASP A 195 -11.54 -7.71 -3.66
N LYS A 196 -12.16 -7.05 -4.64
CA LYS A 196 -12.08 -7.44 -6.05
C LYS A 196 -10.64 -7.42 -6.57
N ILE A 197 -9.88 -6.34 -6.35
CA ILE A 197 -8.49 -6.21 -6.83
C ILE A 197 -7.60 -7.27 -6.17
N ILE A 198 -7.76 -7.51 -4.87
CA ILE A 198 -6.98 -8.51 -4.13
C ILE A 198 -7.28 -9.91 -4.66
N ALA A 199 -8.56 -10.26 -4.81
CA ALA A 199 -8.98 -11.59 -5.29
C ALA A 199 -8.54 -11.86 -6.74
N GLU A 200 -8.81 -10.92 -7.67
CA GLU A 200 -8.48 -11.08 -9.10
C GLU A 200 -6.98 -11.17 -9.37
N ASN A 201 -6.15 -10.51 -8.53
CA ASN A 201 -4.70 -10.54 -8.69
C ASN A 201 -3.99 -11.53 -7.74
N HIS A 202 -4.74 -12.29 -6.94
CA HIS A 202 -4.21 -13.23 -5.93
C HIS A 202 -3.16 -12.57 -5.01
N LEU A 203 -3.45 -11.35 -4.53
CA LEU A 203 -2.51 -10.60 -3.70
C LEU A 203 -2.58 -11.06 -2.25
N THR A 204 -1.41 -11.16 -1.62
CA THR A 204 -1.33 -11.24 -0.15
C THR A 204 -1.49 -9.84 0.40
N ALA A 205 -2.39 -9.64 1.38
CA ALA A 205 -2.69 -8.32 1.90
C ALA A 205 -2.78 -8.29 3.44
N MET A 206 -2.29 -7.21 4.03
CA MET A 206 -2.46 -6.88 5.45
C MET A 206 -3.17 -5.54 5.58
N MET A 207 -4.33 -5.55 6.20
CA MET A 207 -5.14 -4.36 6.47
C MET A 207 -5.11 -4.03 7.96
N VAL A 208 -5.01 -2.74 8.27
CA VAL A 208 -5.19 -2.18 9.62
C VAL A 208 -6.52 -1.43 9.67
N THR A 209 -7.27 -1.63 10.76
CA THR A 209 -8.55 -0.94 11.00
C THR A 209 -8.76 -0.65 12.49
#